data_98662b110b9ad9200c8fbfc8e2d20b91
#
_entry.id   98662b110b9ad9200c8fbfc8e2d20b91
#
_cell.length_a   1.000
_cell.length_b   1.000
_cell.length_c   1.000
_cell.angle_alpha   90.00
_cell.angle_beta   90.00
_cell.angle_gamma   90.00
#
_symmetry.space_group_name_H-M   'P 1'
#
loop_
_entity.id
_entity.type
_entity.pdbx_description
1 polymer ?
#
loop_
_entity_poly.entity_id
_entity_poly.type
_entity_poly.pdbx_seq_one_letter_code
_entity_poly.pdbx_strand_id
1 'polypeptide(L)'
;MSNAMKAIRAREEVMSLQDDSTALRKYLEAEIGDKIKLLDREIEALLQSGIIKDSLQVGQKAPDFTLPNATGGEVSLSSLLKKGPVVLSFYRGEWCPFCNLELRAYQQALPKMEALGAAFVAVSPEKPEFAQLLADKQKLTFPVLTDHENLIGRKYGLVYQMNSDVKAIALNFGNDISKRNGSDKWELPVPGTFVIDTKGVVRFARVDPNFMTGRANPEAVLDILTKLSPHREGK
;
A
#
# COMPACT_ATOMS: atom_id res chain seq x y z
N MET A 1 -19.13 -2.25 -1.24
CA MET A 1 -18.61 -0.88 -1.07
C MET A 1 -19.46 -0.16 -0.05
N SER A 2 -18.86 0.34 1.05
CA SER A 2 -19.60 1.09 2.07
C SER A 2 -20.16 2.41 1.50
N ASN A 3 -21.24 2.93 2.09
CA ASN A 3 -21.80 4.24 1.69
C ASN A 3 -20.77 5.37 1.82
N ALA A 4 -19.82 5.27 2.76
CA ALA A 4 -18.74 6.23 2.91
C ALA A 4 -17.78 6.24 1.70
N MET A 5 -17.42 5.09 1.17
CA MET A 5 -16.60 5.02 -0.06
C MET A 5 -17.34 5.62 -1.26
N LYS A 6 -18.67 5.46 -1.32
CA LYS A 6 -19.49 6.11 -2.35
C LYS A 6 -19.51 7.62 -2.16
N ALA A 7 -19.65 8.11 -0.91
CA ALA A 7 -19.68 9.54 -0.59
C ALA A 7 -18.32 10.22 -0.88
N ILE A 8 -17.21 9.59 -0.52
CA ILE A 8 -15.86 10.10 -0.82
C ILE A 8 -15.59 10.13 -2.33
N ARG A 9 -16.14 9.17 -3.11
CA ARG A 9 -16.02 9.15 -4.58
C ARG A 9 -16.90 10.21 -5.28
N ALA A 10 -18.00 10.61 -4.66
CA ALA A 10 -18.95 11.56 -5.24
C ALA A 10 -18.58 13.04 -5.03
N ARG A 11 -17.51 13.33 -4.29
CA ARG A 11 -17.03 14.70 -4.09
C ARG A 11 -16.28 15.19 -5.31
N GLU A 12 -16.66 16.36 -5.81
CA GLU A 12 -15.99 17.08 -6.91
C GLU A 12 -14.66 17.73 -6.46
N GLU A 13 -14.50 18.06 -5.18
CA GLU A 13 -13.25 18.59 -4.63
C GLU A 13 -12.25 17.46 -4.34
N VAL A 14 -11.05 17.62 -4.86
CA VAL A 14 -9.90 16.72 -4.62
C VAL A 14 -9.42 16.99 -3.20
N MET A 15 -9.85 16.16 -2.25
CA MET A 15 -9.27 16.15 -0.91
C MET A 15 -7.91 15.45 -0.95
N SER A 16 -7.02 15.84 -0.06
CA SER A 16 -5.75 15.10 0.11
C SER A 16 -6.03 13.67 0.61
N LEU A 17 -5.09 12.75 0.36
CA LEU A 17 -5.18 11.38 0.90
C LEU A 17 -5.38 11.39 2.43
N GLN A 18 -4.76 12.33 3.12
CA GLN A 18 -4.88 12.49 4.57
C GLN A 18 -6.30 12.89 5.00
N ASP A 19 -6.93 13.81 4.28
CA ASP A 19 -8.29 14.27 4.59
C ASP A 19 -9.32 13.17 4.32
N ASP A 20 -9.19 12.48 3.18
CA ASP A 20 -10.05 11.33 2.83
C ASP A 20 -9.90 10.19 3.84
N SER A 21 -8.68 9.89 4.27
CA SER A 21 -8.40 8.88 5.29
C SER A 21 -9.00 9.27 6.65
N THR A 22 -8.88 10.53 7.03
CA THR A 22 -9.45 11.05 8.27
C THR A 22 -10.98 10.99 8.26
N ALA A 23 -11.60 11.36 7.14
CA ALA A 23 -13.05 11.28 6.97
C ALA A 23 -13.54 9.82 7.01
N LEU A 24 -12.82 8.91 6.36
CA LEU A 24 -13.13 7.48 6.38
C LEU A 24 -12.97 6.87 7.79
N ARG A 25 -11.94 7.29 8.54
CA ARG A 25 -11.75 6.88 9.94
C ARG A 25 -12.95 7.27 10.81
N LYS A 26 -13.40 8.52 10.72
CA LYS A 26 -14.58 9.01 11.46
C LYS A 26 -15.85 8.22 11.09
N TYR A 27 -16.02 7.92 9.81
CA TYR A 27 -17.14 7.08 9.37
C TYR A 27 -17.05 5.67 9.96
N LEU A 28 -15.88 5.03 9.89
CA LEU A 28 -15.69 3.70 10.45
C LEU A 28 -15.96 3.68 11.96
N GLU A 29 -15.51 4.69 12.69
CA GLU A 29 -15.75 4.85 14.12
C GLU A 29 -17.25 4.94 14.45
N ALA A 30 -18.02 5.69 13.65
CA ALA A 30 -19.48 5.76 13.80
C ALA A 30 -20.16 4.41 13.48
N GLU A 31 -19.63 3.65 12.52
CA GLU A 31 -20.21 2.37 12.08
C GLU A 31 -19.96 1.24 13.08
N ILE A 32 -18.75 1.15 13.63
CA ILE A 32 -18.36 0.03 14.52
C ILE A 32 -18.32 0.37 16.00
N GLY A 33 -18.52 1.65 16.35
CA GLY A 33 -18.54 2.11 17.75
C GLY A 33 -17.27 1.74 18.50
N ASP A 34 -17.44 1.20 19.71
CA ASP A 34 -16.31 0.84 20.59
C ASP A 34 -15.34 -0.20 20.00
N LYS A 35 -15.73 -0.94 18.96
CA LYS A 35 -14.82 -1.88 18.29
C LYS A 35 -13.64 -1.18 17.60
N ILE A 36 -13.75 0.12 17.33
CA ILE A 36 -12.63 0.92 16.82
C ILE A 36 -11.42 0.86 17.76
N LYS A 37 -11.64 0.79 19.08
CA LYS A 37 -10.59 0.66 20.10
C LYS A 37 -9.79 -0.64 19.99
N LEU A 38 -10.36 -1.69 19.38
CA LEU A 38 -9.65 -2.94 19.11
C LEU A 38 -8.63 -2.75 17.97
N LEU A 39 -9.02 -2.01 16.94
CA LEU A 39 -8.11 -1.63 15.84
C LEU A 39 -6.99 -0.73 16.35
N ASP A 40 -7.33 0.25 17.23
CA ASP A 40 -6.34 1.14 17.83
C ASP A 40 -5.33 0.39 18.71
N ARG A 41 -5.79 -0.62 19.46
CA ARG A 41 -4.90 -1.48 20.26
C ARG A 41 -3.95 -2.31 19.39
N GLU A 42 -4.42 -2.84 18.24
CA GLU A 42 -3.52 -3.54 17.31
C GLU A 42 -2.47 -2.59 16.74
N ILE A 43 -2.89 -1.38 16.34
CA ILE A 43 -1.96 -0.34 15.85
C ILE A 43 -0.92 -0.01 16.92
N GLU A 44 -1.34 0.22 18.16
CA GLU A 44 -0.43 0.53 19.26
C GLU A 44 0.55 -0.62 19.55
N ALA A 45 0.06 -1.86 19.57
CA ALA A 45 0.93 -3.03 19.73
C ALA A 45 1.97 -3.14 18.61
N LEU A 46 1.60 -2.83 17.37
CA LEU A 46 2.52 -2.82 16.23
C LEU A 46 3.52 -1.68 16.32
N LEU A 47 3.11 -0.49 16.79
CA LEU A 47 4.04 0.64 17.03
C LEU A 47 5.10 0.28 18.06
N GLN A 48 4.72 -0.47 19.10
CA GLN A 48 5.62 -0.91 20.16
C GLN A 48 6.46 -2.14 19.80
N SER A 49 6.08 -2.90 18.76
CA SER A 49 6.76 -4.16 18.38
C SER A 49 8.16 -3.97 17.78
N GLY A 50 8.53 -2.75 17.39
CA GLY A 50 9.77 -2.49 16.69
C GLY A 50 9.69 -2.66 15.16
N ILE A 51 8.54 -3.05 14.61
CA ILE A 51 8.37 -3.35 13.17
C ILE A 51 8.82 -2.22 12.24
N ILE A 52 8.67 -0.95 12.67
CA ILE A 52 9.14 0.20 11.90
C ILE A 52 10.68 0.20 11.81
N LYS A 53 11.35 -0.09 12.93
CA LYS A 53 12.82 -0.12 13.01
C LYS A 53 13.38 -1.30 12.22
N ASP A 54 12.69 -2.44 12.27
CA ASP A 54 13.12 -3.68 11.63
C ASP A 54 12.76 -3.73 10.14
N SER A 55 11.89 -2.82 9.68
CA SER A 55 11.58 -2.68 8.26
C SER A 55 12.75 -2.11 7.46
N LEU A 56 12.70 -2.27 6.14
CA LEU A 56 13.72 -1.76 5.22
C LEU A 56 13.84 -0.24 5.33
N GLN A 57 15.06 0.25 5.56
CA GLN A 57 15.35 1.65 5.82
C GLN A 57 15.97 2.37 4.62
N VAL A 58 15.88 3.71 4.62
CA VAL A 58 16.58 4.58 3.66
C VAL A 58 18.09 4.28 3.66
N GLY A 59 18.69 4.20 2.48
CA GLY A 59 20.09 3.88 2.28
C GLY A 59 20.38 2.37 2.08
N GLN A 60 19.45 1.50 2.47
CA GLN A 60 19.61 0.06 2.27
C GLN A 60 19.28 -0.37 0.84
N LYS A 61 19.79 -1.54 0.44
CA LYS A 61 19.43 -2.18 -0.82
C LYS A 61 18.05 -2.84 -0.70
N ALA A 62 17.18 -2.52 -1.66
CA ALA A 62 15.89 -3.18 -1.76
C ALA A 62 16.06 -4.64 -2.20
N PRO A 63 15.48 -5.60 -1.48
CA PRO A 63 15.39 -6.98 -1.94
C PRO A 63 14.70 -7.07 -3.30
N ASP A 64 15.34 -7.73 -4.27
CA ASP A 64 14.76 -7.97 -5.59
C ASP A 64 13.64 -9.02 -5.51
N PHE A 65 12.72 -8.93 -6.47
CA PHE A 65 11.60 -9.85 -6.61
C PHE A 65 11.18 -10.03 -8.06
N THR A 66 10.51 -11.13 -8.33
CA THR A 66 9.68 -11.35 -9.51
C THR A 66 8.34 -11.89 -9.02
N LEU A 67 7.26 -11.15 -9.28
CA LEU A 67 5.92 -11.45 -8.78
C LEU A 67 4.89 -11.48 -9.91
N PRO A 68 3.86 -12.33 -9.82
CA PRO A 68 2.76 -12.37 -10.77
C PRO A 68 1.95 -11.07 -10.71
N ASN A 69 1.59 -10.54 -11.89
CA ASN A 69 0.76 -9.36 -12.04
C ASN A 69 -0.72 -9.77 -12.21
N ALA A 70 -1.62 -9.03 -11.60
CA ALA A 70 -3.06 -9.27 -11.67
C ALA A 70 -3.60 -9.32 -13.11
N THR A 71 -3.03 -8.54 -14.03
CA THR A 71 -3.41 -8.51 -15.45
C THR A 71 -2.67 -9.55 -16.31
N GLY A 72 -1.95 -10.46 -15.68
CA GLY A 72 -1.14 -11.51 -16.32
C GLY A 72 0.33 -11.16 -16.47
N GLY A 73 1.14 -12.20 -16.66
CA GLY A 73 2.59 -12.08 -16.71
C GLY A 73 3.23 -11.85 -15.35
N GLU A 74 4.51 -11.54 -15.36
CA GLU A 74 5.32 -11.28 -14.16
C GLU A 74 6.03 -9.93 -14.25
N VAL A 75 6.27 -9.32 -13.09
CA VAL A 75 7.02 -8.08 -12.97
C VAL A 75 8.17 -8.27 -12.01
N SER A 76 9.39 -7.91 -12.43
CA SER A 76 10.56 -7.91 -11.55
C SER A 76 11.02 -6.50 -11.23
N LEU A 77 11.43 -6.27 -9.97
CA LEU A 77 11.96 -4.98 -9.54
C LEU A 77 13.19 -4.59 -10.36
N SER A 78 14.13 -5.52 -10.54
CA SER A 78 15.35 -5.27 -11.32
C SER A 78 15.08 -4.87 -12.77
N SER A 79 14.03 -5.41 -13.42
CA SER A 79 13.62 -5.01 -14.77
C SER A 79 13.03 -3.61 -14.82
N LEU A 80 12.28 -3.21 -13.79
CA LEU A 80 11.75 -1.84 -13.68
C LEU A 80 12.87 -0.83 -13.43
N LEU A 81 13.80 -1.15 -12.52
CA LEU A 81 14.93 -0.26 -12.17
C LEU A 81 15.88 0.03 -13.34
N LYS A 82 15.93 -0.83 -14.36
CA LYS A 82 16.65 -0.55 -15.61
C LYS A 82 16.04 0.60 -16.41
N LYS A 83 14.75 0.90 -16.20
CA LYS A 83 14.01 1.97 -16.90
C LYS A 83 13.96 3.28 -16.11
N GLY A 84 14.01 3.20 -14.78
CA GLY A 84 13.93 4.37 -13.90
C GLY A 84 13.74 4.01 -12.44
N PRO A 85 13.57 4.99 -11.56
CA PRO A 85 13.21 4.76 -10.16
C PRO A 85 11.86 4.04 -10.03
N VAL A 86 11.68 3.31 -8.93
CA VAL A 86 10.44 2.58 -8.65
C VAL A 86 9.84 3.05 -7.33
N VAL A 87 8.55 3.38 -7.35
CA VAL A 87 7.72 3.55 -6.17
C VAL A 87 7.02 2.24 -5.91
N LEU A 88 7.35 1.60 -4.79
CA LEU A 88 6.83 0.30 -4.38
C LEU A 88 5.94 0.48 -3.16
N SER A 89 4.64 0.13 -3.27
CA SER A 89 3.68 0.23 -2.17
C SER A 89 3.16 -1.15 -1.77
N PHE A 90 3.38 -1.54 -0.52
CA PHE A 90 2.77 -2.72 0.09
C PHE A 90 1.44 -2.32 0.72
N TYR A 91 0.37 -3.05 0.36
CA TYR A 91 -0.97 -2.81 0.86
C TYR A 91 -1.61 -4.10 1.40
N ARG A 92 -2.66 -3.97 2.22
CA ARG A 92 -3.24 -5.10 2.97
C ARG A 92 -4.16 -5.97 2.12
N GLY A 93 -4.84 -5.38 1.13
CA GLY A 93 -5.77 -6.08 0.25
C GLY A 93 -6.90 -5.17 -0.28
N GLU A 94 -7.66 -5.69 -1.28
CA GLU A 94 -8.81 -5.03 -1.90
C GLU A 94 -9.92 -4.70 -0.88
N TRP A 95 -10.08 -5.55 0.11
CA TRP A 95 -11.07 -5.39 1.17
C TRP A 95 -10.80 -4.18 2.08
N CYS A 96 -9.58 -3.64 2.10
CA CYS A 96 -9.17 -2.54 2.97
C CYS A 96 -9.51 -1.18 2.33
N PRO A 97 -10.50 -0.43 2.84
CA PRO A 97 -10.92 0.80 2.20
C PRO A 97 -9.86 1.90 2.23
N PHE A 98 -8.99 1.94 3.25
CA PHE A 98 -7.87 2.87 3.33
C PHE A 98 -6.79 2.57 2.28
N CYS A 99 -6.56 1.29 1.97
CA CYS A 99 -5.67 0.90 0.87
C CYS A 99 -6.23 1.35 -0.48
N ASN A 100 -7.54 1.23 -0.65
CA ASN A 100 -8.21 1.66 -1.87
C ASN A 100 -8.11 3.19 -2.07
N LEU A 101 -8.18 3.98 -0.99
CA LEU A 101 -7.94 5.43 -1.05
C LEU A 101 -6.51 5.75 -1.47
N GLU A 102 -5.53 5.10 -0.86
CA GLU A 102 -4.12 5.30 -1.16
C GLU A 102 -3.79 4.98 -2.62
N LEU A 103 -4.19 3.79 -3.11
CA LEU A 103 -3.92 3.38 -4.49
C LEU A 103 -4.62 4.29 -5.51
N ARG A 104 -5.81 4.81 -5.20
CA ARG A 104 -6.48 5.81 -6.03
C ARG A 104 -5.72 7.13 -6.06
N ALA A 105 -5.19 7.59 -4.92
CA ALA A 105 -4.38 8.80 -4.86
C ALA A 105 -3.10 8.64 -5.70
N TYR A 106 -2.46 7.48 -5.63
CA TYR A 106 -1.31 7.17 -6.48
C TYR A 106 -1.68 7.04 -7.96
N GLN A 107 -2.86 6.51 -8.29
CA GLN A 107 -3.34 6.52 -9.69
C GLN A 107 -3.50 7.94 -10.23
N GLN A 108 -3.99 8.88 -9.42
CA GLN A 108 -4.10 10.29 -9.82
C GLN A 108 -2.72 10.96 -9.99
N ALA A 109 -1.75 10.58 -9.15
CA ALA A 109 -0.39 11.09 -9.22
C ALA A 109 0.49 10.40 -10.29
N LEU A 110 0.05 9.26 -10.84
CA LEU A 110 0.83 8.41 -11.74
C LEU A 110 1.41 9.17 -12.95
N PRO A 111 0.64 10.03 -13.68
CA PRO A 111 1.21 10.76 -14.82
C PRO A 111 2.40 11.65 -14.43
N LYS A 112 2.40 12.22 -13.22
CA LYS A 112 3.53 13.04 -12.72
C LYS A 112 4.74 12.16 -12.39
N MET A 113 4.53 10.96 -11.85
CA MET A 113 5.61 9.99 -11.59
C MET A 113 6.24 9.51 -12.89
N GLU A 114 5.42 9.16 -13.88
CA GLU A 114 5.87 8.74 -15.21
C GLU A 114 6.64 9.85 -15.94
N ALA A 115 6.20 11.10 -15.82
CA ALA A 115 6.94 12.26 -16.37
C ALA A 115 8.34 12.43 -15.73
N LEU A 116 8.52 11.97 -14.49
CA LEU A 116 9.82 11.89 -13.79
C LEU A 116 10.59 10.59 -14.11
N GLY A 117 10.07 9.74 -15.00
CA GLY A 117 10.68 8.47 -15.41
C GLY A 117 10.51 7.35 -14.38
N ALA A 118 9.65 7.52 -13.38
CA ALA A 118 9.43 6.54 -12.34
C ALA A 118 8.26 5.60 -12.67
N ALA A 119 8.38 4.34 -12.26
CA ALA A 119 7.27 3.38 -12.24
C ALA A 119 6.65 3.29 -10.84
N PHE A 120 5.33 3.08 -10.77
CA PHE A 120 4.63 2.73 -9.54
C PHE A 120 4.18 1.27 -9.58
N VAL A 121 4.32 0.55 -8.45
CA VAL A 121 3.91 -0.85 -8.30
C VAL A 121 3.26 -1.05 -6.94
N ALA A 122 2.12 -1.74 -6.92
CA ALA A 122 1.43 -2.14 -5.70
C ALA A 122 1.59 -3.64 -5.45
N VAL A 123 1.80 -4.05 -4.19
CA VAL A 123 2.02 -5.45 -3.80
C VAL A 123 1.15 -5.81 -2.61
N SER A 124 0.45 -6.94 -2.68
CA SER A 124 -0.31 -7.49 -1.55
C SER A 124 -0.24 -9.02 -1.52
N PRO A 125 -0.58 -9.66 -0.38
CA PRO A 125 -0.62 -11.12 -0.28
C PRO A 125 -1.87 -11.74 -0.90
N GLU A 126 -2.84 -10.94 -1.35
CA GLU A 126 -4.09 -11.46 -1.93
C GLU A 126 -3.84 -12.26 -3.19
N LYS A 127 -4.70 -13.25 -3.42
CA LYS A 127 -4.74 -14.02 -4.66
C LYS A 127 -4.97 -13.10 -5.87
N PRO A 128 -4.48 -13.49 -7.06
CA PRO A 128 -4.57 -12.66 -8.27
C PRO A 128 -5.98 -12.18 -8.61
N GLU A 129 -7.02 -12.99 -8.35
CA GLU A 129 -8.41 -12.61 -8.64
C GLU A 129 -8.88 -11.40 -7.83
N PHE A 130 -8.42 -11.21 -6.57
CA PHE A 130 -8.75 -10.04 -5.76
C PHE A 130 -7.92 -8.82 -6.16
N ALA A 131 -6.66 -9.02 -6.50
CA ALA A 131 -5.81 -7.97 -7.06
C ALA A 131 -6.38 -7.44 -8.38
N GLN A 132 -6.86 -8.32 -9.27
CA GLN A 132 -7.55 -7.95 -10.50
C GLN A 132 -8.85 -7.18 -10.21
N LEU A 133 -9.66 -7.67 -9.28
CA LEU A 133 -10.90 -7.02 -8.88
C LEU A 133 -10.64 -5.57 -8.40
N LEU A 134 -9.56 -5.36 -7.65
CA LEU A 134 -9.14 -4.02 -7.22
C LEU A 134 -8.73 -3.14 -8.40
N ALA A 135 -7.87 -3.67 -9.29
CA ALA A 135 -7.39 -2.96 -10.47
C ALA A 135 -8.57 -2.48 -11.33
N ASP A 136 -9.53 -3.35 -11.59
CA ASP A 136 -10.72 -3.05 -12.39
C ASP A 136 -11.62 -2.00 -11.72
N LYS A 137 -11.94 -2.20 -10.43
CA LYS A 137 -12.80 -1.28 -9.68
C LYS A 137 -12.24 0.13 -9.56
N GLN A 138 -10.92 0.25 -9.39
CA GLN A 138 -10.23 1.53 -9.22
C GLN A 138 -9.67 2.07 -10.54
N LYS A 139 -9.79 1.31 -11.64
CA LYS A 139 -9.20 1.64 -12.95
C LYS A 139 -7.70 1.91 -12.85
N LEU A 140 -7.00 1.05 -12.11
CA LEU A 140 -5.56 1.16 -11.92
C LEU A 140 -4.83 0.75 -13.21
N THR A 141 -3.87 1.57 -13.62
CA THR A 141 -3.08 1.34 -14.84
C THR A 141 -1.64 0.88 -14.55
N PHE A 142 -1.22 0.94 -13.29
CA PHE A 142 0.06 0.40 -12.83
C PHE A 142 -0.05 -1.08 -12.42
N PRO A 143 1.08 -1.81 -12.37
CA PRO A 143 1.09 -3.21 -11.93
C PRO A 143 0.58 -3.40 -10.50
N VAL A 144 -0.33 -4.36 -10.32
CA VAL A 144 -0.82 -4.82 -9.01
C VAL A 144 -0.40 -6.28 -8.85
N LEU A 145 0.52 -6.54 -7.93
CA LEU A 145 1.23 -7.80 -7.81
C LEU A 145 0.76 -8.62 -6.60
N THR A 146 0.80 -9.93 -6.76
CA THR A 146 0.53 -10.89 -5.69
C THR A 146 1.84 -11.39 -5.07
N ASP A 147 2.01 -11.13 -3.77
CA ASP A 147 3.09 -11.66 -2.94
C ASP A 147 2.56 -12.82 -2.08
N HIS A 148 2.44 -13.99 -2.69
CA HIS A 148 1.91 -15.17 -2.00
C HIS A 148 2.66 -15.44 -0.70
N GLU A 149 1.92 -15.68 0.40
CA GLU A 149 2.45 -15.87 1.76
C GLU A 149 3.34 -14.73 2.29
N ASN A 150 3.26 -13.53 1.72
CA ASN A 150 4.07 -12.36 2.13
C ASN A 150 5.60 -12.61 2.07
N LEU A 151 6.06 -13.40 1.09
CA LEU A 151 7.48 -13.76 0.98
C LEU A 151 8.38 -12.54 0.79
N ILE A 152 7.95 -11.59 -0.01
CA ILE A 152 8.68 -10.35 -0.24
C ILE A 152 8.42 -9.36 0.90
N GLY A 153 7.17 -9.23 1.37
CA GLY A 153 6.84 -8.42 2.54
C GLY A 153 7.71 -8.75 3.76
N ARG A 154 8.04 -10.04 3.98
CA ARG A 154 8.98 -10.45 5.03
C ARG A 154 10.40 -9.93 4.81
N LYS A 155 10.91 -9.98 3.57
CA LYS A 155 12.23 -9.45 3.24
C LYS A 155 12.32 -7.93 3.45
N TYR A 156 11.17 -7.25 3.35
CA TYR A 156 11.04 -5.81 3.64
C TYR A 156 10.74 -5.52 5.12
N GLY A 157 10.62 -6.56 5.97
CA GLY A 157 10.35 -6.42 7.40
C GLY A 157 8.95 -5.90 7.73
N LEU A 158 7.94 -6.18 6.89
CA LEU A 158 6.62 -5.58 7.01
C LEU A 158 5.56 -6.49 7.64
N VAL A 159 5.83 -7.81 7.76
CA VAL A 159 4.79 -8.79 8.01
C VAL A 159 4.48 -8.94 9.48
N TYR A 160 3.19 -8.87 9.81
CA TYR A 160 2.67 -9.14 11.13
C TYR A 160 1.50 -10.11 11.08
N GLN A 161 1.21 -10.76 12.19
CA GLN A 161 0.04 -11.59 12.35
C GLN A 161 -1.11 -10.79 12.99
N MET A 162 -2.27 -10.79 12.35
CA MET A 162 -3.47 -10.14 12.85
C MET A 162 -3.93 -10.77 14.16
N ASN A 163 -4.27 -9.97 15.18
CA ASN A 163 -4.78 -10.49 16.42
C ASN A 163 -6.22 -11.01 16.31
N SER A 164 -6.69 -11.78 17.32
CA SER A 164 -8.00 -12.43 17.30
C SER A 164 -9.17 -11.46 17.22
N ASP A 165 -9.08 -10.31 17.89
CA ASP A 165 -10.15 -9.32 17.93
C ASP A 165 -10.35 -8.67 16.55
N VAL A 166 -9.25 -8.32 15.89
CA VAL A 166 -9.28 -7.72 14.54
C VAL A 166 -9.66 -8.76 13.49
N LYS A 167 -9.30 -10.04 13.66
CA LYS A 167 -9.83 -11.14 12.84
C LYS A 167 -11.35 -11.23 12.93
N ALA A 168 -11.90 -11.17 14.13
CA ALA A 168 -13.36 -11.20 14.34
C ALA A 168 -14.06 -10.00 13.67
N ILE A 169 -13.46 -8.82 13.74
CA ILE A 169 -13.96 -7.62 13.04
C ILE A 169 -13.94 -7.85 11.51
N ALA A 170 -12.84 -8.33 10.96
CA ALA A 170 -12.73 -8.61 9.53
C ALA A 170 -13.79 -9.59 9.05
N LEU A 171 -14.00 -10.70 9.77
CA LEU A 171 -15.02 -11.70 9.48
C LEU A 171 -16.43 -11.12 9.54
N ASN A 172 -16.75 -10.29 10.54
CA ASN A 172 -18.04 -9.62 10.66
C ASN A 172 -18.35 -8.68 9.48
N PHE A 173 -17.32 -8.15 8.82
CA PHE A 173 -17.45 -7.40 7.57
C PHE A 173 -17.43 -8.29 6.31
N GLY A 174 -17.46 -9.60 6.46
CA GLY A 174 -17.41 -10.55 5.35
C GLY A 174 -16.02 -10.71 4.73
N ASN A 175 -14.98 -10.25 5.41
CA ASN A 175 -13.59 -10.32 4.93
C ASN A 175 -12.85 -11.50 5.57
N ASP A 176 -12.95 -12.66 4.95
CA ASP A 176 -12.15 -13.84 5.32
C ASP A 176 -10.75 -13.72 4.67
N ILE A 177 -9.81 -13.18 5.44
CA ILE A 177 -8.45 -12.91 4.96
C ILE A 177 -7.72 -14.19 4.59
N SER A 178 -8.00 -15.31 5.29
CA SER A 178 -7.38 -16.59 4.99
C SER A 178 -7.74 -17.08 3.58
N LYS A 179 -9.01 -16.96 3.22
CA LYS A 179 -9.49 -17.31 1.87
C LYS A 179 -8.94 -16.38 0.81
N ARG A 180 -8.86 -15.07 1.12
CA ARG A 180 -8.36 -14.05 0.19
C ARG A 180 -6.88 -14.23 -0.11
N ASN A 181 -6.08 -14.50 0.92
CA ASN A 181 -4.64 -14.70 0.78
C ASN A 181 -4.26 -16.16 0.43
N GLY A 182 -5.21 -17.11 0.55
CA GLY A 182 -4.91 -18.53 0.36
C GLY A 182 -3.98 -19.11 1.43
N SER A 183 -4.05 -18.57 2.65
CA SER A 183 -3.18 -18.96 3.77
C SER A 183 -3.89 -18.80 5.11
N ASP A 184 -3.86 -19.82 5.95
CA ASP A 184 -4.50 -19.80 7.28
C ASP A 184 -3.73 -18.98 8.32
N LYS A 185 -2.59 -18.39 7.94
CA LYS A 185 -1.72 -17.64 8.87
C LYS A 185 -2.31 -16.31 9.32
N TRP A 186 -3.24 -15.73 8.57
CA TRP A 186 -3.80 -14.40 8.85
C TRP A 186 -2.72 -13.31 8.98
N GLU A 187 -1.72 -13.39 8.14
CA GLU A 187 -0.60 -12.45 8.09
C GLU A 187 -0.84 -11.37 7.03
N LEU A 188 -0.49 -10.15 7.40
CA LEU A 188 -0.61 -8.98 6.52
C LEU A 188 0.68 -8.15 6.56
N PRO A 189 0.99 -7.42 5.48
CA PRO A 189 2.01 -6.39 5.57
C PRO A 189 1.45 -5.17 6.32
N VAL A 190 2.28 -4.57 7.17
CA VAL A 190 2.11 -3.16 7.54
C VAL A 190 2.22 -2.36 6.25
N PRO A 191 1.30 -1.40 5.99
CA PRO A 191 1.41 -0.57 4.81
C PRO A 191 2.76 0.14 4.75
N GLY A 192 3.42 0.02 3.60
CA GLY A 192 4.76 0.58 3.43
C GLY A 192 4.97 1.06 2.00
N THR A 193 5.43 2.30 1.85
CA THR A 193 5.77 2.88 0.55
C THR A 193 7.24 3.22 0.52
N PHE A 194 7.92 2.75 -0.53
CA PHE A 194 9.35 2.91 -0.75
C PHE A 194 9.61 3.57 -2.11
N VAL A 195 10.54 4.52 -2.16
CA VAL A 195 11.12 4.98 -3.43
C VAL A 195 12.50 4.36 -3.55
N ILE A 196 12.73 3.64 -4.64
CA ILE A 196 13.95 2.88 -4.91
C ILE A 196 14.60 3.48 -6.15
N ASP A 197 15.86 3.91 -6.05
CA ASP A 197 16.60 4.46 -7.20
C ASP A 197 17.06 3.37 -8.18
N THR A 198 17.56 3.77 -9.34
CA THR A 198 18.05 2.87 -10.40
C THR A 198 19.21 1.96 -9.95
N LYS A 199 19.87 2.30 -8.83
CA LYS A 199 20.91 1.45 -8.23
C LYS A 199 20.32 0.45 -7.23
N GLY A 200 18.98 0.42 -7.05
CA GLY A 200 18.30 -0.44 -6.09
C GLY A 200 18.44 0.02 -4.63
N VAL A 201 18.77 1.29 -4.39
CA VAL A 201 18.89 1.85 -3.04
C VAL A 201 17.60 2.57 -2.66
N VAL A 202 17.09 2.30 -1.46
CA VAL A 202 15.93 2.99 -0.91
C VAL A 202 16.27 4.46 -0.63
N ARG A 203 15.50 5.37 -1.21
CA ARG A 203 15.65 6.84 -1.06
C ARG A 203 14.54 7.47 -0.22
N PHE A 204 13.43 6.75 -0.07
CA PHE A 204 12.33 7.09 0.81
C PHE A 204 11.72 5.80 1.34
N ALA A 205 11.34 5.81 2.60
CA ALA A 205 10.59 4.73 3.24
C ALA A 205 9.55 5.35 4.19
N ARG A 206 8.30 4.99 4.01
CA ARG A 206 7.22 5.27 4.96
C ARG A 206 6.56 3.96 5.28
N VAL A 207 6.83 3.43 6.45
CA VAL A 207 6.18 2.26 7.03
C VAL A 207 5.42 2.73 8.27
N ASP A 208 4.11 2.52 8.29
CA ASP A 208 3.30 3.02 9.38
C ASP A 208 2.23 2.00 9.79
N PRO A 209 2.31 1.44 11.02
CA PRO A 209 1.30 0.56 11.57
C PRO A 209 -0.10 1.19 11.63
N ASN A 210 -0.21 2.51 11.67
CA ASN A 210 -1.49 3.18 11.56
C ASN A 210 -2.02 3.08 10.11
N PHE A 211 -2.50 1.88 9.77
CA PHE A 211 -3.00 1.57 8.43
C PHE A 211 -4.22 2.41 8.01
N MET A 212 -4.79 3.21 8.89
CA MET A 212 -5.92 4.09 8.59
C MET A 212 -5.46 5.47 8.13
N THR A 213 -4.53 6.12 8.82
CA THR A 213 -4.13 7.50 8.53
C THR A 213 -2.63 7.71 8.34
N GLY A 214 -1.80 6.70 8.60
CA GLY A 214 -0.33 6.80 8.51
C GLY A 214 0.25 6.55 7.11
N ARG A 215 -0.47 6.93 6.04
CA ARG A 215 -0.08 6.65 4.66
C ARG A 215 0.93 7.62 4.10
N ALA A 216 1.76 7.15 3.16
CA ALA A 216 2.64 8.04 2.40
C ALA A 216 1.83 8.92 1.44
N ASN A 217 1.98 10.23 1.57
CA ASN A 217 1.33 11.17 0.66
C ASN A 217 2.05 11.17 -0.70
N PRO A 218 1.31 11.06 -1.84
CA PRO A 218 1.91 11.12 -3.16
C PRO A 218 2.80 12.33 -3.42
N GLU A 219 2.49 13.51 -2.85
CA GLU A 219 3.31 14.72 -2.98
C GLU A 219 4.71 14.52 -2.39
N ALA A 220 4.81 13.92 -1.20
CA ALA A 220 6.11 13.63 -0.59
C ALA A 220 6.95 12.66 -1.44
N VAL A 221 6.29 11.69 -2.09
CA VAL A 221 6.94 10.76 -3.02
C VAL A 221 7.42 11.49 -4.28
N LEU A 222 6.60 12.37 -4.85
CA LEU A 222 6.97 13.19 -6.03
C LEU A 222 8.15 14.11 -5.74
N ASP A 223 8.24 14.70 -4.55
CA ASP A 223 9.38 15.52 -4.12
C ASP A 223 10.69 14.73 -4.11
N ILE A 224 10.66 13.47 -3.68
CA ILE A 224 11.83 12.59 -3.71
C ILE A 224 12.19 12.22 -5.16
N LEU A 225 11.21 11.87 -5.98
CA LEU A 225 11.43 11.53 -7.39
C LEU A 225 12.02 12.72 -8.16
N THR A 226 11.57 13.94 -7.89
CA THR A 226 12.12 15.16 -8.47
C THR A 226 13.61 15.32 -8.14
N LYS A 227 14.01 15.04 -6.89
CA LYS A 227 15.42 15.08 -6.47
C LYS A 227 16.28 13.97 -7.10
N LEU A 228 15.66 12.85 -7.49
CA LEU A 228 16.34 11.73 -8.13
C LEU A 228 16.43 11.88 -9.65
N SER A 229 15.54 12.67 -10.26
CA SER A 229 15.61 12.97 -11.70
C SER A 229 16.88 13.77 -11.97
N PRO A 230 17.71 13.40 -12.95
CA PRO A 230 18.80 14.26 -13.38
C PRO A 230 18.20 15.60 -13.82
N HIS A 231 18.70 16.71 -13.26
CA HIS A 231 18.32 18.04 -13.71
C HIS A 231 18.36 18.05 -15.24
N ARG A 232 17.22 18.15 -15.89
CA ARG A 232 17.18 18.66 -17.26
C ARG A 232 17.49 20.15 -17.14
N GLU A 233 18.80 20.47 -17.02
CA GLU A 233 19.25 21.82 -17.27
C GLU A 233 18.75 22.18 -18.66
N GLY A 234 18.08 23.33 -18.73
CA GLY A 234 17.31 23.74 -19.88
C GLY A 234 18.14 23.74 -21.19
N LYS A 235 17.50 23.23 -22.22
CA LYS A 235 17.75 23.62 -23.56
C LYS A 235 16.75 24.68 -23.97
#